data_e93874b23fb3b500878357fd94f2e29b
#
_entry.id   e93874b23fb3b500878357fd94f2e29b
#
_cell.length_a   1.000
_cell.length_b   1.000
_cell.length_c   1.000
_cell.angle_alpha   90.00
_cell.angle_beta   90.00
_cell.angle_gamma   90.00
#
_symmetry.space_group_name_H-M   'P 1'
#
loop_
_entity.id
_entity.type
_entity.pdbx_description
1 polymer ?
#
loop_
_entity_poly.entity_id
_entity_poly.type
_entity_poly.pdbx_seq_one_letter_code
_entity_poly.pdbx_strand_id
1 'polypeptide(L)'
;MALSLRLITLLFGLSAGLSGHSAELTPFLHYYEASYEGLPFNARGTRSLERRSDGRFQFETTLGALFLGVEEQATFELDDAGTPRPLYYVTRQQGLGRQRERRLVFDWKEERLTRTGDKPREDPLTPGTFDPLSWQLALKQRLLAGWPARDTVLDLTMTDGGDPTEMRWRVRGAEALPGPTPEGEPGERALVLERQFETGSEERMTLWFAEADGALLRLEHREKGRLLTIWLTARGDAPPP
;
A
#
# COMPACT_ATOMS: atom_id res chain seq x y z
N MET A 1 -46.90 23.76 -50.01
CA MET A 1 -46.20 22.45 -49.94
C MET A 1 -44.72 22.76 -49.75
N ALA A 2 -44.25 22.66 -48.56
CA ALA A 2 -42.81 22.92 -48.23
C ALA A 2 -42.25 21.64 -47.61
N LEU A 3 -41.26 21.03 -48.28
CA LEU A 3 -40.56 19.84 -47.88
C LEU A 3 -39.42 20.24 -46.94
N SER A 4 -39.53 19.89 -45.67
CA SER A 4 -38.48 20.12 -44.68
C SER A 4 -37.48 18.93 -44.69
N LEU A 5 -36.29 19.16 -45.20
CA LEU A 5 -35.18 18.23 -45.22
C LEU A 5 -34.49 18.28 -43.84
N ARG A 6 -34.68 17.27 -42.99
CA ARG A 6 -33.96 17.14 -41.72
C ARG A 6 -32.58 16.48 -41.96
N LEU A 7 -31.56 17.30 -41.85
CA LEU A 7 -30.13 16.86 -41.83
C LEU A 7 -29.83 16.18 -40.50
N ILE A 8 -29.65 14.86 -40.49
CA ILE A 8 -29.21 14.11 -39.32
C ILE A 8 -27.66 14.14 -39.31
N THR A 9 -27.11 14.98 -38.47
CA THR A 9 -25.66 15.00 -38.20
C THR A 9 -25.34 13.87 -37.23
N LEU A 10 -24.71 12.79 -37.73
CA LEU A 10 -24.21 11.70 -36.95
C LEU A 10 -22.88 12.15 -36.29
N LEU A 11 -22.94 12.54 -35.01
CA LEU A 11 -21.74 12.75 -34.21
C LEU A 11 -21.17 11.37 -33.82
N PHE A 12 -20.15 10.93 -34.52
CA PHE A 12 -19.26 9.86 -34.04
C PHE A 12 -18.46 10.40 -32.84
N GLY A 13 -18.93 10.10 -31.64
CA GLY A 13 -18.14 10.27 -30.41
C GLY A 13 -16.99 9.32 -30.43
N LEU A 14 -15.78 9.82 -30.75
CA LEU A 14 -14.53 9.12 -30.50
C LEU A 14 -14.35 9.11 -28.97
N SER A 15 -14.84 8.07 -28.32
CA SER A 15 -14.40 7.71 -26.97
C SER A 15 -12.96 7.20 -27.10
N ALA A 16 -11.99 8.11 -27.00
CA ALA A 16 -10.61 7.74 -26.74
C ALA A 16 -10.60 7.06 -25.37
N GLY A 17 -10.64 5.74 -25.37
CA GLY A 17 -10.35 4.94 -24.20
C GLY A 17 -8.93 5.30 -23.75
N LEU A 18 -8.81 6.08 -22.68
CA LEU A 18 -7.58 6.20 -21.93
C LEU A 18 -7.28 4.80 -21.38
N SER A 19 -6.51 4.03 -22.14
CA SER A 19 -5.86 2.83 -21.64
C SER A 19 -4.87 3.31 -20.57
N GLY A 20 -5.36 3.40 -19.33
CA GLY A 20 -4.51 3.67 -18.19
C GLY A 20 -3.51 2.54 -18.11
N HIS A 21 -2.28 2.77 -18.56
CA HIS A 21 -1.18 1.86 -18.32
C HIS A 21 -0.97 1.86 -16.81
N SER A 22 -1.28 0.73 -16.18
CA SER A 22 -0.85 0.49 -14.81
C SER A 22 0.67 0.58 -14.77
N ALA A 23 1.22 1.38 -13.86
CA ALA A 23 2.66 1.46 -13.70
C ALA A 23 3.19 0.06 -13.32
N GLU A 24 4.21 -0.41 -14.05
CA GLU A 24 4.82 -1.70 -13.78
C GLU A 24 5.43 -1.75 -12.39
N LEU A 25 5.15 -2.82 -11.64
CA LEU A 25 5.78 -3.04 -10.34
C LEU A 25 7.23 -3.49 -10.53
N THR A 26 8.15 -2.60 -10.21
CA THR A 26 9.58 -2.88 -10.27
C THR A 26 10.06 -3.45 -8.93
N PRO A 27 10.82 -4.56 -8.91
CA PRO A 27 11.46 -5.08 -7.71
C PRO A 27 12.31 -4.02 -6.99
N PHE A 28 12.35 -4.08 -5.65
CA PHE A 28 13.12 -3.15 -4.84
C PHE A 28 13.53 -3.75 -3.50
N LEU A 29 14.55 -3.17 -2.88
CA LEU A 29 14.93 -3.38 -1.49
C LEU A 29 15.14 -2.03 -0.82
N HIS A 30 14.39 -1.76 0.24
CA HIS A 30 14.47 -0.51 1.00
C HIS A 30 14.72 -0.78 2.47
N TYR A 31 15.51 0.06 3.10
CA TYR A 31 15.84 0.01 4.52
C TYR A 31 15.11 1.10 5.28
N TYR A 32 14.58 0.75 6.45
CA TYR A 32 13.79 1.65 7.27
C TYR A 32 14.26 1.68 8.71
N GLU A 33 14.07 2.81 9.35
CA GLU A 33 14.05 2.92 10.80
C GLU A 33 12.64 3.31 11.26
N ALA A 34 12.31 2.93 12.49
CA ALA A 34 11.06 3.27 13.11
C ALA A 34 11.27 3.68 14.56
N SER A 35 10.55 4.72 14.98
CA SER A 35 10.42 5.12 16.38
C SER A 35 8.97 4.98 16.84
N TYR A 36 8.79 4.60 18.09
CA TYR A 36 7.49 4.55 18.73
C TYR A 36 7.53 5.34 20.02
N GLU A 37 6.63 6.30 20.17
CA GLU A 37 6.59 7.18 21.32
C GLU A 37 6.45 6.41 22.64
N GLY A 38 7.38 6.65 23.57
CA GLY A 38 7.48 5.93 24.84
C GLY A 38 8.46 4.74 24.83
N LEU A 39 9.09 4.42 23.69
CA LEU A 39 10.21 3.47 23.64
C LEU A 39 11.54 4.22 23.51
N PRO A 40 12.58 3.84 24.28
CA PRO A 40 13.88 4.52 24.28
C PRO A 40 14.82 4.07 23.15
N PHE A 41 14.32 3.31 22.17
CA PHE A 41 15.12 2.76 21.07
C PHE A 41 14.32 2.77 19.76
N ASN A 42 15.05 2.82 18.65
CA ASN A 42 14.49 2.68 17.33
C ASN A 42 14.51 1.21 16.89
N ALA A 43 13.50 0.83 16.10
CA ALA A 43 13.49 -0.41 15.36
C ALA A 43 14.12 -0.19 13.97
N ARG A 44 14.66 -1.27 13.39
CA ARG A 44 15.17 -1.29 12.01
C ARG A 44 14.47 -2.39 11.22
N GLY A 45 14.35 -2.18 9.95
CA GLY A 45 13.71 -3.17 9.09
C GLY A 45 13.97 -2.95 7.62
N THR A 46 13.41 -3.86 6.84
CA THR A 46 13.50 -3.84 5.38
C THR A 46 12.11 -3.99 4.77
N ARG A 47 11.98 -3.50 3.55
CA ARG A 47 10.86 -3.80 2.67
C ARG A 47 11.43 -4.19 1.31
N SER A 48 11.04 -5.37 0.81
CA SER A 48 11.49 -5.86 -0.48
C SER A 48 10.33 -6.36 -1.32
N LEU A 49 10.38 -6.07 -2.60
CA LEU A 49 9.51 -6.62 -3.61
C LEU A 49 10.35 -7.43 -4.59
N GLU A 50 9.98 -8.68 -4.79
CA GLU A 50 10.63 -9.60 -5.71
C GLU A 50 9.62 -10.15 -6.72
N ARG A 51 10.07 -10.39 -7.95
CA ARG A 51 9.32 -11.18 -8.94
C ARG A 51 9.85 -12.60 -8.94
N ARG A 52 8.99 -13.55 -8.66
CA ARG A 52 9.34 -14.98 -8.62
C ARG A 52 9.40 -15.56 -10.04
N SER A 53 10.09 -16.69 -10.17
CA SER A 53 10.22 -17.42 -11.45
C SER A 53 8.88 -17.92 -12.02
N ASP A 54 7.84 -18.07 -11.18
CA ASP A 54 6.48 -18.42 -11.58
C ASP A 54 5.64 -17.22 -12.03
N GLY A 55 6.25 -16.02 -12.11
CA GLY A 55 5.61 -14.77 -12.52
C GLY A 55 4.87 -14.04 -11.41
N ARG A 56 4.70 -14.65 -10.23
CA ARG A 56 4.12 -14.02 -9.05
C ARG A 56 5.08 -13.03 -8.42
N PHE A 57 4.53 -12.20 -7.54
CA PHE A 57 5.31 -11.27 -6.74
C PHE A 57 5.29 -11.69 -5.27
N GLN A 58 6.40 -11.43 -4.59
CA GLN A 58 6.53 -11.56 -3.15
C GLN A 58 6.92 -10.21 -2.58
N PHE A 59 6.12 -9.72 -1.64
CA PHE A 59 6.38 -8.48 -0.92
C PHE A 59 6.57 -8.79 0.55
N GLU A 60 7.72 -8.38 1.08
CA GLU A 60 8.10 -8.63 2.47
C GLU A 60 8.37 -7.32 3.21
N THR A 61 8.02 -7.33 4.49
CA THR A 61 8.38 -6.27 5.44
C THR A 61 8.90 -6.91 6.71
N THR A 62 10.06 -6.47 7.16
CA THR A 62 10.58 -6.82 8.48
C THR A 62 10.72 -5.55 9.31
N LEU A 63 10.50 -5.65 10.61
CA LEU A 63 10.79 -4.57 11.55
C LEU A 63 11.15 -5.21 12.88
N GLY A 64 12.30 -4.83 13.46
CA GLY A 64 12.75 -5.42 14.71
C GLY A 64 13.60 -4.48 15.56
N ALA A 65 13.49 -4.65 16.87
CA ALA A 65 14.30 -3.98 17.86
C ALA A 65 14.49 -4.86 19.09
N LEU A 66 15.74 -5.10 19.49
CA LEU A 66 16.07 -5.96 20.61
C LEU A 66 15.45 -7.37 20.45
N PHE A 67 14.46 -7.69 21.31
CA PHE A 67 13.73 -8.96 21.30
C PHE A 67 12.31 -8.87 20.74
N LEU A 68 11.98 -7.73 20.12
CA LEU A 68 10.70 -7.49 19.44
C LEU A 68 10.91 -7.55 17.93
N GLY A 69 10.03 -8.24 17.23
CA GLY A 69 10.08 -8.32 15.77
C GLY A 69 8.71 -8.56 15.16
N VAL A 70 8.53 -7.98 13.98
CA VAL A 70 7.40 -8.24 13.10
C VAL A 70 7.96 -8.57 11.72
N GLU A 71 7.48 -9.65 11.15
CA GLU A 71 7.74 -10.06 9.78
C GLU A 71 6.41 -10.26 9.08
N GLU A 72 6.24 -9.67 7.93
CA GLU A 72 5.06 -9.79 7.10
C GLU A 72 5.48 -10.15 5.67
N GLN A 73 4.71 -11.04 5.05
CA GLN A 73 4.95 -11.47 3.68
C GLN A 73 3.61 -11.60 2.96
N ALA A 74 3.52 -11.00 1.79
CA ALA A 74 2.41 -11.17 0.86
C ALA A 74 2.91 -11.83 -0.43
N THR A 75 2.19 -12.82 -0.93
CA THR A 75 2.36 -13.36 -2.28
C THR A 75 1.13 -13.00 -3.08
N PHE A 76 1.30 -12.44 -4.25
CA PHE A 76 0.21 -11.99 -5.10
C PHE A 76 0.56 -12.14 -6.59
N GLU A 77 -0.44 -12.07 -7.41
CA GLU A 77 -0.31 -11.93 -8.87
C GLU A 77 -0.88 -10.57 -9.29
N LEU A 78 -0.65 -10.16 -10.51
CA LEU A 78 -1.33 -9.00 -11.08
C LEU A 78 -2.57 -9.47 -11.84
N ASP A 79 -3.68 -8.78 -11.62
CA ASP A 79 -4.87 -8.98 -12.44
C ASP A 79 -4.72 -8.37 -13.85
N ASP A 80 -5.74 -8.47 -14.70
CA ASP A 80 -5.72 -7.96 -16.07
C ASP A 80 -5.52 -6.43 -16.14
N ALA A 81 -5.84 -5.71 -15.07
CA ALA A 81 -5.59 -4.28 -14.93
C ALA A 81 -4.20 -3.96 -14.37
N GLY A 82 -3.40 -5.00 -14.07
CA GLY A 82 -2.09 -4.88 -13.44
C GLY A 82 -2.13 -4.59 -11.94
N THR A 83 -3.31 -4.71 -11.30
CA THR A 83 -3.47 -4.47 -9.86
C THR A 83 -3.07 -5.71 -9.06
N PRO A 84 -2.39 -5.57 -7.90
CA PRO A 84 -2.09 -6.69 -7.03
C PRO A 84 -3.35 -7.45 -6.61
N ARG A 85 -3.39 -8.75 -6.87
CA ARG A 85 -4.42 -9.68 -6.43
C ARG A 85 -3.82 -10.66 -5.43
N PRO A 86 -4.08 -10.49 -4.11
CA PRO A 86 -3.50 -11.32 -3.07
C PRO A 86 -3.80 -12.81 -3.27
N LEU A 87 -2.83 -13.67 -2.98
CA LEU A 87 -2.99 -15.12 -2.95
C LEU A 87 -2.73 -15.65 -1.54
N TYR A 88 -1.74 -15.08 -0.88
CA TYR A 88 -1.31 -15.52 0.43
C TYR A 88 -0.69 -14.36 1.21
N TYR A 89 -1.00 -14.26 2.49
CA TYR A 89 -0.37 -13.35 3.42
C TYR A 89 -0.05 -14.06 4.73
N VAL A 90 1.11 -13.75 5.29
CA VAL A 90 1.50 -14.22 6.63
C VAL A 90 2.12 -13.08 7.42
N THR A 91 1.75 -13.00 8.70
CA THR A 91 2.42 -12.15 9.67
C THR A 91 2.94 -12.99 10.81
N ARG A 92 4.20 -12.75 11.20
CA ARG A 92 4.86 -13.33 12.35
C ARG A 92 5.27 -12.23 13.29
N GLN A 93 4.85 -12.34 14.53
CA GLN A 93 5.19 -11.39 15.59
C GLN A 93 5.93 -12.12 16.69
N GLN A 94 7.08 -11.59 17.05
CA GLN A 94 7.90 -12.12 18.13
C GLN A 94 8.08 -11.04 19.21
N GLY A 95 7.93 -11.42 20.48
CA GLY A 95 8.18 -10.50 21.58
C GLY A 95 7.94 -11.11 22.94
N LEU A 96 8.81 -10.76 23.91
CA LEU A 96 8.71 -11.16 25.32
C LEU A 96 8.46 -12.68 25.50
N GLY A 97 9.17 -13.53 24.74
CA GLY A 97 9.03 -14.99 24.78
C GLY A 97 7.75 -15.55 24.17
N ARG A 98 6.97 -14.73 23.47
CA ARG A 98 5.78 -15.12 22.72
C ARG A 98 6.01 -14.97 21.23
N GLN A 99 5.51 -15.96 20.47
CA GLN A 99 5.46 -15.91 19.03
C GLN A 99 4.00 -16.07 18.59
N ARG A 100 3.56 -15.25 17.66
CA ARG A 100 2.25 -15.35 17.04
C ARG A 100 2.42 -15.40 15.54
N GLU A 101 1.67 -16.27 14.89
CA GLU A 101 1.58 -16.33 13.45
C GLU A 101 0.12 -16.34 13.02
N ARG A 102 -0.15 -15.58 11.97
CA ARG A 102 -1.46 -15.56 11.31
C ARG A 102 -1.23 -15.64 9.82
N ARG A 103 -2.04 -16.42 9.14
CA ARG A 103 -1.98 -16.61 7.69
C ARG A 103 -3.36 -16.37 7.10
N LEU A 104 -3.36 -15.77 5.91
CA LEU A 104 -4.55 -15.59 5.07
C LEU A 104 -4.30 -16.29 3.74
N VAL A 105 -5.28 -17.05 3.27
CA VAL A 105 -5.30 -17.66 1.94
C VAL A 105 -6.50 -17.11 1.19
N PHE A 106 -6.26 -16.54 0.02
CA PHE A 106 -7.26 -15.92 -0.83
C PHE A 106 -7.59 -16.87 -1.98
N ASP A 107 -8.71 -17.58 -1.88
CA ASP A 107 -9.23 -18.45 -2.94
C ASP A 107 -10.24 -17.69 -3.80
N TRP A 108 -9.74 -17.06 -4.85
CA TRP A 108 -10.56 -16.25 -5.75
C TRP A 108 -11.54 -17.08 -6.60
N LYS A 109 -11.27 -18.37 -6.78
CA LYS A 109 -12.16 -19.27 -7.54
C LYS A 109 -13.39 -19.64 -6.71
N GLU A 110 -13.16 -19.94 -5.43
CA GLU A 110 -14.22 -20.31 -4.50
C GLU A 110 -14.75 -19.09 -3.73
N GLU A 111 -14.30 -17.86 -4.06
CA GLU A 111 -14.65 -16.60 -3.39
C GLU A 111 -14.55 -16.70 -1.87
N ARG A 112 -13.47 -17.31 -1.39
CA ARG A 112 -13.27 -17.64 0.02
C ARG A 112 -11.93 -17.15 0.54
N LEU A 113 -12.00 -16.50 1.72
CA LEU A 113 -10.85 -16.14 2.54
C LEU A 113 -10.73 -17.10 3.71
N THR A 114 -9.59 -17.76 3.83
CA THR A 114 -9.31 -18.64 4.96
C THR A 114 -8.21 -18.02 5.84
N ARG A 115 -8.51 -17.81 7.11
CA ARG A 115 -7.54 -17.43 8.14
C ARG A 115 -7.15 -18.64 8.98
N THR A 116 -5.83 -18.85 9.15
CA THR A 116 -5.27 -19.87 10.02
C THR A 116 -4.29 -19.26 11.04
N GLY A 117 -3.92 -20.04 12.07
CA GLY A 117 -3.13 -19.56 13.20
C GLY A 117 -4.00 -18.99 14.31
N ASP A 118 -3.74 -17.76 14.73
CA ASP A 118 -4.53 -17.12 15.78
C ASP A 118 -5.96 -16.86 15.29
N LYS A 119 -6.96 -17.43 16.00
CA LYS A 119 -8.41 -17.34 15.69
C LYS A 119 -8.77 -17.78 14.27
N PRO A 120 -8.71 -19.08 13.95
CA PRO A 120 -9.09 -19.59 12.61
C PRO A 120 -10.51 -19.18 12.22
N ARG A 121 -10.70 -18.81 10.96
CA ARG A 121 -12.00 -18.37 10.41
C ARG A 121 -12.03 -18.53 8.90
N GLU A 122 -13.21 -18.74 8.36
CA GLU A 122 -13.48 -18.65 6.91
C GLU A 122 -14.54 -17.56 6.66
N ASP A 123 -14.32 -16.75 5.66
CA ASP A 123 -15.17 -15.64 5.27
C ASP A 123 -15.37 -15.58 3.76
N PRO A 124 -16.46 -14.99 3.27
CA PRO A 124 -16.58 -14.64 1.86
C PRO A 124 -15.49 -13.68 1.43
N LEU A 125 -14.92 -13.90 0.26
CA LEU A 125 -13.91 -13.03 -0.35
C LEU A 125 -14.56 -12.13 -1.38
N THR A 126 -14.53 -10.83 -1.16
CA THR A 126 -15.05 -9.84 -2.09
C THR A 126 -13.98 -9.41 -3.10
N PRO A 127 -14.29 -9.28 -4.39
CA PRO A 127 -13.37 -8.76 -5.38
C PRO A 127 -12.79 -7.39 -4.97
N GLY A 128 -11.49 -7.18 -5.24
CA GLY A 128 -10.80 -5.93 -4.89
C GLY A 128 -10.36 -5.83 -3.42
N THR A 129 -10.50 -6.90 -2.64
CA THR A 129 -9.97 -6.95 -1.26
C THR A 129 -8.48 -7.24 -1.25
N PHE A 130 -7.73 -6.43 -0.52
CA PHE A 130 -6.28 -6.55 -0.33
C PHE A 130 -5.94 -7.17 1.03
N ASP A 131 -4.75 -7.76 1.12
CA ASP A 131 -4.09 -8.08 2.39
C ASP A 131 -3.40 -6.83 3.00
N PRO A 132 -2.89 -6.91 4.26
CA PRO A 132 -2.25 -5.78 4.94
C PRO A 132 -0.99 -5.20 4.28
N LEU A 133 -0.40 -5.86 3.28
CA LEU A 133 0.76 -5.36 2.54
C LEU A 133 0.41 -4.93 1.11
N SER A 134 -0.31 -5.75 0.36
CA SER A 134 -0.54 -5.55 -1.07
C SER A 134 -1.33 -4.27 -1.39
N TRP A 135 -2.20 -3.78 -0.50
CA TRP A 135 -2.90 -2.50 -0.68
C TRP A 135 -1.92 -1.33 -0.85
N GLN A 136 -0.75 -1.38 -0.22
CA GLN A 136 0.25 -0.32 -0.32
C GLN A 136 0.87 -0.25 -1.71
N LEU A 137 1.05 -1.42 -2.35
CA LEU A 137 1.52 -1.50 -3.73
C LEU A 137 0.44 -1.06 -4.72
N ALA A 138 -0.83 -1.42 -4.48
CA ALA A 138 -1.95 -0.93 -5.28
C ALA A 138 -2.07 0.60 -5.18
N LEU A 139 -1.88 1.16 -4.00
CA LEU A 139 -1.83 2.61 -3.81
C LEU A 139 -0.64 3.23 -4.56
N LYS A 140 0.57 2.69 -4.40
CA LYS A 140 1.76 3.12 -5.15
C LYS A 140 1.51 3.13 -6.66
N GLN A 141 0.94 2.08 -7.22
CA GLN A 141 0.64 2.00 -8.65
C GLN A 141 -0.34 3.09 -9.10
N ARG A 142 -1.41 3.34 -8.34
CA ARG A 142 -2.36 4.43 -8.64
C ARG A 142 -1.67 5.80 -8.65
N LEU A 143 -0.71 6.02 -7.76
CA LEU A 143 0.06 7.25 -7.71
C LEU A 143 0.98 7.38 -8.93
N LEU A 144 1.68 6.31 -9.31
CA LEU A 144 2.60 6.32 -10.45
C LEU A 144 1.89 6.36 -11.82
N ALA A 145 0.67 5.87 -11.92
CA ALA A 145 -0.15 5.96 -13.12
C ALA A 145 -0.58 7.41 -13.45
N GLY A 146 -0.57 8.29 -12.48
CA GLY A 146 -0.87 9.72 -12.62
C GLY A 146 -1.04 10.34 -11.24
N TRP A 147 -0.22 11.33 -10.91
CA TRP A 147 -0.27 12.02 -9.63
C TRP A 147 -1.65 12.65 -9.45
N PRO A 148 -2.48 12.15 -8.51
CA PRO A 148 -3.83 12.66 -8.35
C PRO A 148 -3.81 14.08 -7.82
N ALA A 149 -4.80 14.87 -8.23
CA ALA A 149 -4.95 16.23 -7.76
C ALA A 149 -5.18 16.26 -6.23
N ARG A 150 -4.81 17.39 -5.64
CA ARG A 150 -5.10 17.64 -4.22
C ARG A 150 -6.59 17.42 -3.92
N ASP A 151 -6.87 16.87 -2.75
CA ASP A 151 -8.20 16.50 -2.24
C ASP A 151 -8.89 15.34 -2.98
N THR A 152 -8.21 14.70 -3.97
CA THR A 152 -8.68 13.41 -4.50
C THR A 152 -8.74 12.39 -3.37
N VAL A 153 -9.80 11.58 -3.38
CA VAL A 153 -9.97 10.47 -2.44
C VAL A 153 -9.74 9.16 -3.17
N LEU A 154 -8.88 8.31 -2.61
CA LEU A 154 -8.57 6.98 -3.10
C LEU A 154 -9.13 5.97 -2.10
N ASP A 155 -10.07 5.15 -2.57
CA ASP A 155 -10.70 4.11 -1.75
C ASP A 155 -10.04 2.75 -2.04
N LEU A 156 -9.79 1.99 -0.97
CA LEU A 156 -9.24 0.63 -1.00
C LEU A 156 -9.96 -0.20 0.07
N THR A 157 -10.13 -1.48 -0.19
CA THR A 157 -10.68 -2.43 0.80
C THR A 157 -9.57 -3.38 1.25
N MET A 158 -9.36 -3.51 2.54
CA MET A 158 -8.34 -4.37 3.13
C MET A 158 -8.95 -5.30 4.17
N THR A 159 -8.43 -6.52 4.27
CA THR A 159 -8.74 -7.43 5.37
C THR A 159 -7.47 -7.97 6.01
N ASP A 160 -7.50 -8.07 7.33
CA ASP A 160 -6.48 -8.78 8.11
C ASP A 160 -6.98 -10.18 8.55
N GLY A 161 -8.05 -10.66 7.91
CA GLY A 161 -8.76 -11.90 8.22
C GLY A 161 -9.90 -11.70 9.23
N GLY A 162 -10.32 -10.48 9.45
CA GLY A 162 -11.60 -10.07 10.03
C GLY A 162 -12.54 -9.54 8.96
N ASP A 163 -13.53 -8.76 9.37
CA ASP A 163 -14.41 -8.07 8.43
C ASP A 163 -13.61 -7.09 7.60
N PRO A 164 -13.87 -6.98 6.27
CA PRO A 164 -13.16 -6.05 5.40
C PRO A 164 -13.31 -4.61 5.89
N THR A 165 -12.22 -3.86 5.84
CA THR A 165 -12.17 -2.45 6.22
C THR A 165 -11.99 -1.59 4.99
N GLU A 166 -12.87 -0.63 4.78
CA GLU A 166 -12.68 0.41 3.79
C GLU A 166 -11.65 1.42 4.28
N MET A 167 -10.64 1.66 3.44
CA MET A 167 -9.60 2.65 3.69
C MET A 167 -9.73 3.78 2.69
N ARG A 168 -9.97 4.98 3.17
CA ARG A 168 -10.05 6.20 2.39
C ARG A 168 -8.78 7.02 2.57
N TRP A 169 -8.13 7.36 1.48
CA TRP A 169 -6.91 8.15 1.47
C TRP A 169 -7.13 9.46 0.73
N ARG A 170 -7.00 10.57 1.43
CA ARG A 170 -7.08 11.91 0.82
C ARG A 170 -5.69 12.37 0.41
N VAL A 171 -5.55 12.79 -0.82
CA VAL A 171 -4.34 13.44 -1.32
C VAL A 171 -4.22 14.85 -0.77
N ARG A 172 -3.14 15.14 -0.05
CA ARG A 172 -2.86 16.47 0.54
C ARG A 172 -2.04 17.36 -0.40
N GLY A 173 -1.44 16.77 -1.42
CA GLY A 173 -0.53 17.41 -2.36
C GLY A 173 0.91 16.98 -2.18
N ALA A 174 1.81 17.61 -2.92
CA ALA A 174 3.23 17.32 -2.85
C ALA A 174 3.96 18.32 -1.94
N GLU A 175 4.89 17.82 -1.12
CA GLU A 175 5.78 18.64 -0.30
C GLU A 175 7.23 18.11 -0.36
N ALA A 176 8.19 18.94 0.02
CA ALA A 176 9.56 18.50 0.21
C ALA A 176 9.73 17.98 1.64
N LEU A 177 10.17 16.73 1.78
CA LEU A 177 10.56 16.19 3.09
C LEU A 177 11.98 16.64 3.41
N PRO A 178 12.26 17.07 4.66
CA PRO A 178 13.64 17.26 5.09
C PRO A 178 14.34 15.89 5.02
N GLY A 179 15.37 15.80 4.19
CA GLY A 179 16.22 14.62 4.14
C GLY A 179 17.10 14.52 5.39
N PRO A 180 17.80 13.39 5.60
CA PRO A 180 18.88 13.28 6.59
C PRO A 180 20.13 14.08 6.18
N THR A 181 20.03 14.92 5.15
CA THR A 181 21.12 15.69 4.52
C THR A 181 21.46 16.94 5.32
N PRO A 182 22.72 17.45 5.20
CA PRO A 182 23.13 18.69 5.82
C PRO A 182 22.23 19.88 5.47
N GLU A 183 22.15 20.86 6.37
CA GLU A 183 21.35 22.05 6.19
C GLU A 183 21.57 22.68 4.81
N GLY A 184 20.51 22.78 4.01
CA GLY A 184 20.50 23.51 2.74
C GLY A 184 20.25 22.68 1.48
N GLU A 185 20.23 21.35 1.53
CA GLU A 185 19.77 20.54 0.39
C GLU A 185 18.26 20.44 0.35
N PRO A 186 17.61 20.59 -0.82
CA PRO A 186 16.18 20.41 -0.94
C PRO A 186 15.83 18.96 -0.60
N GLY A 187 14.88 18.78 0.30
CA GLY A 187 14.35 17.45 0.63
C GLY A 187 13.72 16.78 -0.58
N GLU A 188 13.70 15.46 -0.57
CA GLU A 188 13.04 14.67 -1.62
C GLU A 188 11.54 15.04 -1.69
N ARG A 189 11.03 15.26 -2.91
CA ARG A 189 9.61 15.57 -3.11
C ARG A 189 8.75 14.33 -2.91
N ALA A 190 7.72 14.49 -2.11
CA ALA A 190 6.79 13.43 -1.76
C ALA A 190 5.35 13.85 -1.95
N LEU A 191 4.53 12.94 -2.45
CA LEU A 191 3.08 13.04 -2.37
C LEU A 191 2.61 12.60 -0.98
N VAL A 192 1.78 13.43 -0.38
CA VAL A 192 1.25 13.20 0.97
C VAL A 192 -0.17 12.69 0.89
N LEU A 193 -0.43 11.56 1.55
CA LEU A 193 -1.75 10.97 1.70
C LEU A 193 -2.11 10.89 3.17
N GLU A 194 -3.32 11.27 3.49
CA GLU A 194 -3.87 11.20 4.85
C GLU A 194 -5.06 10.24 4.87
N ARG A 195 -5.01 9.24 5.75
CA ARG A 195 -6.13 8.33 5.95
C ARG A 195 -7.29 9.05 6.61
N GLN A 196 -8.49 8.87 6.07
CA GLN A 196 -9.71 9.34 6.66
C GLN A 196 -10.27 8.26 7.58
N PHE A 197 -10.36 8.56 8.84
CA PHE A 197 -11.01 7.75 9.86
C PHE A 197 -12.44 8.23 10.11
N GLU A 198 -13.19 7.47 10.87
CA GLU A 198 -14.53 7.87 11.29
C GLU A 198 -14.53 9.20 12.03
N THR A 199 -15.62 9.95 11.91
CA THR A 199 -15.78 11.24 12.60
C THR A 199 -15.65 11.07 14.11
N GLY A 200 -14.77 11.87 14.71
CA GLY A 200 -14.48 11.79 16.15
C GLY A 200 -13.34 10.87 16.54
N SER A 201 -12.77 10.12 15.59
CA SER A 201 -11.55 9.35 15.84
C SER A 201 -10.35 10.26 16.12
N GLU A 202 -9.56 9.93 17.15
CA GLU A 202 -8.27 10.56 17.42
C GLU A 202 -7.13 9.93 16.59
N GLU A 203 -7.42 8.85 15.89
CA GLU A 203 -6.45 8.14 15.04
C GLU A 203 -6.09 9.00 13.82
N ARG A 204 -4.81 9.02 13.49
CA ARG A 204 -4.27 9.72 12.32
C ARG A 204 -3.21 8.86 11.66
N MET A 205 -3.26 8.74 10.34
CA MET A 205 -2.21 8.08 9.57
C MET A 205 -1.88 8.91 8.34
N THR A 206 -0.60 9.15 8.13
CA THR A 206 -0.10 9.92 6.99
C THR A 206 1.02 9.15 6.31
N LEU A 207 1.01 9.13 4.99
CA LEU A 207 2.00 8.47 4.13
C LEU A 207 2.63 9.51 3.20
N TRP A 208 3.94 9.39 3.00
CA TRP A 208 4.72 10.18 2.05
C TRP A 208 5.36 9.25 1.03
N PHE A 209 4.96 9.39 -0.21
CA PHE A 209 5.52 8.61 -1.33
C PHE A 209 6.41 9.49 -2.19
N ALA A 210 7.62 9.01 -2.48
CA ALA A 210 8.55 9.69 -3.38
C ALA A 210 7.92 9.96 -4.75
N GLU A 211 8.11 11.17 -5.26
CA GLU A 211 7.61 11.57 -6.58
C GLU A 211 8.32 10.80 -7.72
N ALA A 212 9.58 10.43 -7.51
CA ALA A 212 10.40 9.82 -8.54
C ALA A 212 10.07 8.34 -8.81
N ASP A 213 9.83 7.54 -7.77
CA ASP A 213 9.72 6.08 -7.86
C ASP A 213 8.57 5.50 -7.04
N GLY A 214 7.79 6.35 -6.35
CA GLY A 214 6.72 5.92 -5.45
C GLY A 214 7.21 5.13 -4.23
N ALA A 215 8.47 5.26 -3.83
CA ALA A 215 8.94 4.68 -2.58
C ALA A 215 8.23 5.31 -1.39
N LEU A 216 7.87 4.52 -0.40
CA LEU A 216 7.36 5.06 0.86
C LEU A 216 8.53 5.70 1.61
N LEU A 217 8.56 7.03 1.67
CA LEU A 217 9.62 7.78 2.35
C LEU A 217 9.38 7.86 3.86
N ARG A 218 8.11 8.05 4.23
CA ARG A 218 7.72 8.19 5.63
C ARG A 218 6.30 7.67 5.84
N LEU A 219 6.06 7.11 7.01
CA LEU A 219 4.74 6.79 7.55
C LEU A 219 4.66 7.34 8.96
N GLU A 220 3.60 8.04 9.27
CA GLU A 220 3.23 8.40 10.63
C GLU A 220 1.88 7.79 10.97
N HIS A 221 1.79 7.14 12.11
CA HIS A 221 0.55 6.62 12.64
C HIS A 221 0.42 6.99 14.11
N ARG A 222 -0.58 7.81 14.41
CA ARG A 222 -0.96 8.14 15.79
C ARG A 222 -2.19 7.36 16.18
N GLU A 223 -2.04 6.56 17.21
CA GLU A 223 -3.13 5.76 17.80
C GLU A 223 -3.06 5.84 19.31
N LYS A 224 -4.20 6.06 19.99
CA LYS A 224 -4.29 6.14 21.46
C LYS A 224 -3.25 7.07 22.08
N GLY A 225 -3.06 8.24 21.46
CA GLY A 225 -2.12 9.27 21.89
C GLY A 225 -0.65 8.98 21.62
N ARG A 226 -0.28 7.83 21.05
CA ARG A 226 1.10 7.45 20.74
C ARG A 226 1.39 7.55 19.24
N LEU A 227 2.57 8.03 18.92
CA LEU A 227 3.04 8.18 17.54
C LEU A 227 4.03 7.08 17.19
N LEU A 228 3.73 6.34 16.11
CA LEU A 228 4.67 5.54 15.36
C LEU A 228 5.16 6.36 14.16
N THR A 229 6.45 6.50 13.99
CA THR A 229 7.06 7.05 12.78
C THR A 229 7.98 6.01 12.16
N ILE A 230 7.82 5.76 10.87
CA ILE A 230 8.70 4.91 10.06
C ILE A 230 9.25 5.79 8.96
N TRP A 231 10.56 5.72 8.69
CA TRP A 231 11.18 6.50 7.61
C TRP A 231 12.21 5.69 6.85
N LEU A 232 12.30 5.98 5.55
CA LEU A 232 13.30 5.39 4.65
C LEU A 232 14.69 5.91 5.02
N THR A 233 15.64 5.00 5.17
CA THR A 233 17.05 5.35 5.47
C THR A 233 17.96 5.08 4.29
N ALA A 234 17.66 4.08 3.46
CA ALA A 234 18.41 3.78 2.26
C ALA A 234 17.58 2.99 1.25
N ARG A 235 17.91 3.15 -0.03
CA ARG A 235 17.52 2.24 -1.12
C ARG A 235 18.68 1.29 -1.39
N GLY A 236 18.42 -0.01 -1.42
CA GLY A 236 19.37 -1.05 -1.78
C GLY A 236 19.15 -1.55 -3.20
N ASP A 237 20.02 -2.42 -3.65
CA ASP A 237 19.85 -3.14 -4.90
C ASP A 237 18.64 -4.09 -4.79
N ALA A 238 17.84 -4.14 -5.84
CA ALA A 238 16.73 -5.09 -5.88
C ALA A 238 17.26 -6.52 -5.77
N PRO A 239 16.58 -7.41 -5.04
CA PRO A 239 16.95 -8.82 -5.00
C PRO A 239 16.99 -9.40 -6.42
N PRO A 240 17.95 -10.27 -6.74
CA PRO A 240 17.98 -10.95 -8.04
C PRO A 240 16.71 -11.78 -8.23
N PRO A 241 16.22 -11.91 -9.47
CA PRO A 241 15.02 -12.68 -9.80
C PRO A 241 15.18 -14.18 -9.55
#